data_648b624914ee182cd69999cfbc1bb92b
#
_entry.id   648b624914ee182cd69999cfbc1bb92b
#
_cell.length_a   1.000
_cell.length_b   1.000
_cell.length_c   1.000
_cell.angle_alpha   90.00
_cell.angle_beta   90.00
_cell.angle_gamma   90.00
#
_symmetry.space_group_name_H-M   'P 1'
#
loop_
_entity.id
_entity.type
_entity.pdbx_description
1 polymer ?
#
loop_
_entity_poly.entity_id
_entity_poly.type
_entity_poly.pdbx_seq_one_letter_code
_entity_poly.pdbx_strand_id
1 'polypeptide(L)'
;RDLVRSRGLGDVYKRQLRSSFARPNLSYSVRHTDDKNGQLLRLVRNVPGSGIVYVRTREGTEQVADMLRREGITAAAYHGGMGHAERSLRQEEWVSGRTRVMVATNAFGMGIDKPDVRFVAHYSMCDSLESYYQEAGRAGRDGMRSYALLLVSSDDGERIVRRFEQEFPPLEKIKDIYERVCSYLQVGIGDGAQASFLFNIHDFCAREHLYSGTVVSALKLLQQNGYMTLTDA
;
A
#
# COMPACT_ATOMS: atom_id res chain seq x y z
N ARG A 1 -26.89 -4.62 46.47
CA ARG A 1 -25.49 -5.02 46.32
C ARG A 1 -25.07 -5.35 44.90
N ASP A 2 -25.98 -5.65 44.01
CA ASP A 2 -25.72 -6.00 42.59
C ASP A 2 -25.59 -4.79 41.66
N LEU A 3 -26.02 -3.62 42.06
CA LEU A 3 -25.94 -2.38 41.28
C LEU A 3 -24.53 -1.76 41.21
N VAL A 4 -23.65 -2.12 42.13
CA VAL A 4 -22.27 -1.59 42.16
C VAL A 4 -21.30 -2.42 41.30
N ARG A 5 -21.64 -3.67 41.02
CA ARG A 5 -20.81 -4.55 40.15
C ARG A 5 -21.02 -4.34 38.65
N SER A 6 -22.10 -3.69 38.25
CA SER A 6 -22.43 -3.46 36.85
C SER A 6 -21.81 -2.21 36.22
N ARG A 7 -21.10 -1.40 37.00
CA ARG A 7 -20.45 -0.14 36.53
C ARG A 7 -18.98 -0.28 36.13
N GLY A 8 -18.48 -1.49 36.03
CA GLY A 8 -17.12 -1.74 35.55
C GLY A 8 -17.03 -1.89 34.03
N LEU A 9 -15.83 -2.16 33.54
CA LEU A 9 -15.53 -2.42 32.11
C LEU A 9 -16.51 -3.37 31.40
N GLY A 10 -17.23 -4.24 32.15
CA GLY A 10 -18.24 -5.13 31.62
C GLY A 10 -19.49 -4.43 31.03
N ASP A 11 -19.86 -3.25 31.51
CA ASP A 11 -21.00 -2.49 30.96
C ASP A 11 -20.67 -1.77 29.65
N VAL A 12 -19.39 -1.44 29.43
CA VAL A 12 -18.92 -0.91 28.15
C VAL A 12 -19.06 -1.97 27.07
N TYR A 13 -18.81 -3.23 27.36
CA TYR A 13 -18.98 -4.33 26.40
C TYR A 13 -20.45 -4.68 26.14
N LYS A 14 -21.35 -4.51 27.09
CA LYS A 14 -22.78 -4.77 26.94
C LYS A 14 -23.49 -3.75 26.02
N ARG A 15 -22.89 -2.59 25.80
CA ARG A 15 -23.41 -1.54 24.90
C ARG A 15 -22.71 -1.53 23.53
N GLN A 16 -22.07 -2.62 23.11
CA GLN A 16 -21.51 -2.71 21.77
C GLN A 16 -22.61 -2.62 20.73
N LEU A 17 -22.64 -1.54 20.01
CA LEU A 17 -23.46 -1.38 18.82
C LEU A 17 -22.79 -2.17 17.69
N ARG A 18 -23.44 -3.24 17.25
CA ARG A 18 -23.02 -3.97 16.05
C ARG A 18 -23.67 -3.31 14.85
N SER A 19 -22.88 -2.75 13.96
CA SER A 19 -23.33 -2.27 12.67
C SER A 19 -22.84 -3.23 11.58
N SER A 20 -23.66 -3.41 10.55
CA SER A 20 -23.25 -4.13 9.35
C SER A 20 -22.15 -3.36 8.63
N PHE A 21 -21.14 -4.07 8.12
CA PHE A 21 -20.13 -3.49 7.22
C PHE A 21 -20.68 -3.25 5.81
N ALA A 22 -21.89 -3.71 5.51
CA ALA A 22 -22.53 -3.50 4.22
C ALA A 22 -22.81 -2.01 3.98
N ARG A 23 -22.36 -1.51 2.84
CA ARG A 23 -22.53 -0.12 2.38
C ARG A 23 -23.45 -0.14 1.15
N PRO A 24 -24.79 0.00 1.32
CA PRO A 24 -25.74 -0.11 0.20
C PRO A 24 -25.55 0.98 -0.86
N ASN A 25 -24.96 2.10 -0.49
CA ASN A 25 -24.62 3.20 -1.38
C ASN A 25 -23.30 3.03 -2.14
N LEU A 26 -22.50 2.01 -1.84
CA LEU A 26 -21.19 1.77 -2.47
C LEU A 26 -21.25 0.52 -3.35
N SER A 27 -21.09 0.72 -4.65
CA SER A 27 -21.05 -0.36 -5.64
C SER A 27 -19.61 -0.80 -5.88
N TYR A 28 -19.33 -2.09 -5.70
CA TYR A 28 -18.03 -2.69 -5.97
C TYR A 28 -18.03 -3.31 -7.37
N SER A 29 -16.99 -3.08 -8.13
CA SER A 29 -16.78 -3.63 -9.47
C SER A 29 -15.34 -4.05 -9.69
N VAL A 30 -15.15 -5.20 -10.34
CA VAL A 30 -13.85 -5.65 -10.83
C VAL A 30 -13.91 -5.64 -12.37
N ARG A 31 -12.88 -5.11 -13.00
CA ARG A 31 -12.73 -5.07 -14.46
C ARG A 31 -11.42 -5.73 -14.87
N HIS A 32 -11.52 -6.83 -15.58
CA HIS A 32 -10.38 -7.47 -16.23
C HIS A 32 -10.10 -6.73 -17.54
N THR A 33 -8.90 -6.14 -17.65
CA THR A 33 -8.52 -5.32 -18.81
C THR A 33 -7.02 -5.06 -18.83
N ASP A 34 -6.44 -5.07 -20.01
CA ASP A 34 -5.07 -4.60 -20.22
C ASP A 34 -5.04 -3.10 -20.57
N ASP A 35 -6.19 -2.51 -20.94
CA ASP A 35 -6.37 -1.05 -21.09
C ASP A 35 -6.92 -0.43 -19.80
N LYS A 36 -6.07 -0.39 -18.76
CA LYS A 36 -6.42 0.25 -17.48
C LYS A 36 -6.67 1.75 -17.63
N ASN A 37 -5.93 2.43 -18.52
CA ASN A 37 -6.09 3.87 -18.77
C ASN A 37 -7.48 4.19 -19.32
N GLY A 38 -7.91 3.50 -20.35
CA GLY A 38 -9.23 3.70 -20.95
C GLY A 38 -10.36 3.41 -19.98
N GLN A 39 -10.24 2.36 -19.15
CA GLN A 39 -11.24 2.05 -18.12
C GLN A 39 -11.28 3.09 -17.00
N LEU A 40 -10.12 3.59 -16.56
CA LEU A 40 -10.06 4.68 -15.59
C LEU A 40 -10.68 5.96 -16.13
N LEU A 41 -10.35 6.36 -17.35
CA LEU A 41 -10.93 7.53 -18.00
C LEU A 41 -12.45 7.40 -18.15
N ARG A 42 -12.94 6.20 -18.51
CA ARG A 42 -14.39 5.94 -18.59
C ARG A 42 -15.05 6.12 -17.23
N LEU A 43 -14.46 5.62 -16.14
CA LEU A 43 -14.98 5.82 -14.79
C LEU A 43 -15.04 7.31 -14.47
N VAL A 44 -13.91 8.02 -14.61
CA VAL A 44 -13.78 9.44 -14.24
C VAL A 44 -14.73 10.33 -15.04
N ARG A 45 -14.95 10.05 -16.33
CA ARG A 45 -15.88 10.83 -17.17
C ARG A 45 -17.34 10.58 -16.83
N ASN A 46 -17.70 9.34 -16.46
CA ASN A 46 -19.08 8.95 -16.19
C ASN A 46 -19.53 9.18 -14.75
N VAL A 47 -18.60 9.29 -13.79
CA VAL A 47 -18.90 9.51 -12.38
C VAL A 47 -18.45 10.93 -12.00
N PRO A 48 -19.36 11.91 -11.96
CA PRO A 48 -19.03 13.28 -11.55
C PRO A 48 -18.66 13.33 -10.05
N GLY A 49 -17.89 14.36 -9.67
CA GLY A 49 -17.42 14.56 -8.31
C GLY A 49 -15.98 14.12 -8.07
N SER A 50 -15.55 14.18 -6.82
CA SER A 50 -14.19 13.87 -6.44
C SER A 50 -13.92 12.36 -6.38
N GLY A 51 -12.66 11.98 -6.63
CA GLY A 51 -12.26 10.58 -6.60
C GLY A 51 -10.82 10.38 -6.11
N ILE A 52 -10.54 9.13 -5.78
CA ILE A 52 -9.20 8.66 -5.42
C ILE A 52 -8.81 7.54 -6.37
N VAL A 53 -7.58 7.55 -6.86
CA VAL A 53 -6.99 6.47 -7.66
C VAL A 53 -5.77 5.93 -6.93
N TYR A 54 -5.84 4.69 -6.50
CA TYR A 54 -4.72 4.04 -5.83
C TYR A 54 -3.79 3.37 -6.83
N VAL A 55 -2.52 3.76 -6.77
CA VAL A 55 -1.42 3.24 -7.58
C VAL A 55 -0.30 2.80 -6.66
N ARG A 56 0.41 1.75 -7.02
CA ARG A 56 1.39 1.15 -6.13
C ARG A 56 2.69 1.94 -5.99
N THR A 57 3.19 2.52 -7.08
CA THR A 57 4.50 3.17 -7.11
C THR A 57 4.39 4.69 -7.12
N ARG A 58 5.43 5.37 -6.60
CA ARG A 58 5.53 6.83 -6.64
C ARG A 58 5.48 7.34 -8.08
N GLU A 59 6.29 6.75 -8.95
CA GLU A 59 6.32 7.08 -10.37
C GLU A 59 4.95 6.87 -11.05
N GLY A 60 4.28 5.74 -10.75
CA GLY A 60 2.94 5.46 -11.28
C GLY A 60 1.91 6.50 -10.85
N THR A 61 2.03 7.10 -9.63
CA THR A 61 1.11 8.19 -9.23
C THR A 61 1.27 9.41 -10.12
N GLU A 62 2.49 9.79 -10.46
CA GLU A 62 2.74 10.93 -11.37
C GLU A 62 2.27 10.60 -12.80
N GLN A 63 2.61 9.41 -13.33
CA GLN A 63 2.22 8.99 -14.67
C GLN A 63 0.69 9.00 -14.86
N VAL A 64 -0.06 8.45 -13.92
CA VAL A 64 -1.53 8.40 -13.98
C VAL A 64 -2.12 9.80 -13.77
N ALA A 65 -1.57 10.62 -12.87
CA ALA A 65 -2.02 12.00 -12.68
C ALA A 65 -1.77 12.84 -13.95
N ASP A 66 -0.60 12.68 -14.60
CA ASP A 66 -0.29 13.34 -15.88
C ASP A 66 -1.24 12.91 -16.98
N MET A 67 -1.52 11.63 -17.08
CA MET A 67 -2.49 11.11 -18.06
C MET A 67 -3.86 11.77 -17.85
N LEU A 68 -4.37 11.84 -16.63
CA LEU A 68 -5.64 12.49 -16.34
C LEU A 68 -5.63 13.99 -16.66
N ARG A 69 -4.52 14.69 -16.37
CA ARG A 69 -4.37 16.12 -16.70
C ARG A 69 -4.38 16.39 -18.21
N ARG A 70 -3.73 15.54 -19.01
CA ARG A 70 -3.77 15.61 -20.49
C ARG A 70 -5.17 15.45 -21.05
N GLU A 71 -6.02 14.70 -20.34
CA GLU A 71 -7.43 14.50 -20.68
C GLU A 71 -8.37 15.59 -20.11
N GLY A 72 -7.81 16.70 -19.62
CA GLY A 72 -8.55 17.84 -19.07
C GLY A 72 -9.14 17.62 -17.67
N ILE A 73 -8.70 16.60 -16.94
CA ILE A 73 -9.17 16.29 -15.59
C ILE A 73 -8.16 16.84 -14.58
N THR A 74 -8.61 17.68 -13.63
CA THR A 74 -7.73 18.16 -12.56
C THR A 74 -7.34 17.01 -11.64
N ALA A 75 -6.06 16.64 -11.64
CA ALA A 75 -5.53 15.53 -10.88
C ALA A 75 -4.18 15.89 -10.25
N ALA A 76 -3.93 15.37 -9.05
CA ALA A 76 -2.66 15.51 -8.34
C ALA A 76 -2.16 14.14 -7.87
N ALA A 77 -0.85 13.94 -7.95
CA ALA A 77 -0.20 12.78 -7.36
C ALA A 77 0.02 12.99 -5.85
N TYR A 78 0.03 11.90 -5.08
CA TYR A 78 0.31 11.93 -3.64
C TYR A 78 1.05 10.66 -3.20
N HIS A 79 2.23 10.80 -2.63
CA HIS A 79 3.02 9.65 -2.17
C HIS A 79 3.97 10.02 -1.02
N GLY A 80 4.44 9.03 -0.28
CA GLY A 80 5.30 9.21 0.89
C GLY A 80 6.69 9.82 0.61
N GLY A 81 7.12 9.90 -0.66
CA GLY A 81 8.37 10.58 -1.05
C GLY A 81 8.27 12.10 -1.16
N MET A 82 7.07 12.67 -1.04
CA MET A 82 6.85 14.12 -1.06
C MET A 82 7.13 14.73 0.31
N GLY A 83 7.58 15.99 0.32
CA GLY A 83 7.71 16.77 1.55
C GLY A 83 6.36 17.00 2.25
N HIS A 84 6.40 17.25 3.54
CA HIS A 84 5.17 17.44 4.34
C HIS A 84 4.31 18.61 3.82
N ALA A 85 4.94 19.76 3.54
CA ALA A 85 4.22 20.94 3.04
C ALA A 85 3.51 20.68 1.70
N GLU A 86 4.17 19.99 0.78
CA GLU A 86 3.58 19.63 -0.51
C GLU A 86 2.40 18.67 -0.35
N ARG A 87 2.53 17.66 0.52
CA ARG A 87 1.43 16.73 0.80
C ARG A 87 0.21 17.47 1.38
N SER A 88 0.43 18.39 2.32
CA SER A 88 -0.65 19.19 2.90
C SER A 88 -1.34 20.04 1.85
N LEU A 89 -0.58 20.74 1.01
CA LEU A 89 -1.14 21.57 -0.06
C LEU A 89 -1.99 20.75 -1.04
N ARG A 90 -1.48 19.63 -1.54
CA ARG A 90 -2.21 18.77 -2.49
C ARG A 90 -3.49 18.19 -1.86
N GLN A 91 -3.43 17.83 -0.57
CA GLN A 91 -4.60 17.37 0.17
C GLN A 91 -5.64 18.48 0.32
N GLU A 92 -5.26 19.69 0.69
CA GLU A 92 -6.16 20.85 0.81
C GLU A 92 -6.82 21.20 -0.53
N GLU A 93 -6.07 21.16 -1.62
CA GLU A 93 -6.61 21.39 -2.96
C GLU A 93 -7.64 20.32 -3.36
N TRP A 94 -7.41 19.08 -2.98
CA TRP A 94 -8.37 18.01 -3.25
C TRP A 94 -9.59 18.09 -2.32
N VAL A 95 -9.41 18.39 -1.04
CA VAL A 95 -10.53 18.58 -0.08
C VAL A 95 -11.40 19.75 -0.51
N SER A 96 -10.83 20.87 -0.94
CA SER A 96 -11.54 22.05 -1.42
C SER A 96 -12.18 21.88 -2.80
N GLY A 97 -11.89 20.78 -3.51
CA GLY A 97 -12.42 20.51 -4.86
C GLY A 97 -11.67 21.20 -6.00
N ARG A 98 -10.59 21.95 -5.73
CA ARG A 98 -9.72 22.51 -6.78
C ARG A 98 -9.06 21.38 -7.59
N THR A 99 -8.65 20.32 -6.92
CA THR A 99 -8.23 19.06 -7.52
C THR A 99 -9.35 18.05 -7.43
N ARG A 100 -9.80 17.52 -8.56
CA ARG A 100 -10.91 16.55 -8.61
C ARG A 100 -10.47 15.14 -8.24
N VAL A 101 -9.32 14.70 -8.75
CA VAL A 101 -8.83 13.33 -8.59
C VAL A 101 -7.49 13.32 -7.87
N MET A 102 -7.42 12.61 -6.76
CA MET A 102 -6.16 12.31 -6.09
C MET A 102 -5.63 10.96 -6.55
N VAL A 103 -4.45 10.94 -7.17
CA VAL A 103 -3.76 9.70 -7.56
C VAL A 103 -2.69 9.42 -6.51
N ALA A 104 -2.84 8.34 -5.77
CA ALA A 104 -2.05 8.15 -4.57
C ALA A 104 -1.53 6.73 -4.36
N THR A 105 -0.43 6.61 -3.61
CA THR A 105 -0.05 5.35 -2.96
C THR A 105 -0.86 5.17 -1.67
N ASN A 106 -0.70 4.03 -0.99
CA ASN A 106 -1.28 3.76 0.34
C ASN A 106 -0.91 4.81 1.41
N ALA A 107 0.08 5.68 1.14
CA ALA A 107 0.40 6.82 2.00
C ALA A 107 -0.74 7.85 2.12
N PHE A 108 -1.70 7.85 1.17
CA PHE A 108 -2.88 8.70 1.20
C PHE A 108 -4.03 7.95 1.87
N GLY A 109 -4.23 8.20 3.14
CA GLY A 109 -5.29 7.46 3.81
C GLY A 109 -5.55 7.87 5.23
N MET A 110 -4.59 7.85 6.11
CA MET A 110 -4.82 8.21 7.52
C MET A 110 -5.20 9.69 7.66
N GLY A 111 -6.27 9.96 8.38
CA GLY A 111 -6.71 11.33 8.65
C GLY A 111 -7.47 12.04 7.51
N ILE A 112 -7.80 11.34 6.42
CA ILE A 112 -8.59 11.92 5.34
C ILE A 112 -10.08 11.75 5.65
N ASP A 113 -10.74 12.88 5.81
CA ASP A 113 -12.19 12.95 6.00
C ASP A 113 -12.81 13.89 4.95
N LYS A 114 -13.10 13.33 3.77
CA LYS A 114 -13.88 13.96 2.70
C LYS A 114 -15.09 13.07 2.43
N PRO A 115 -16.30 13.49 2.84
CA PRO A 115 -17.48 12.64 2.79
C PRO A 115 -18.00 12.39 1.36
N ASP A 116 -17.78 13.33 0.45
CA ASP A 116 -18.33 13.41 -0.90
C ASP A 116 -17.43 12.76 -1.98
N VAL A 117 -16.62 11.78 -1.62
CA VAL A 117 -15.84 11.00 -2.59
C VAL A 117 -16.78 10.10 -3.39
N ARG A 118 -16.85 10.31 -4.72
CA ARG A 118 -17.77 9.58 -5.59
C ARG A 118 -17.21 8.27 -6.12
N PHE A 119 -15.90 8.16 -6.24
CA PHE A 119 -15.28 6.90 -6.64
C PHE A 119 -13.91 6.70 -5.99
N VAL A 120 -13.59 5.43 -5.79
CA VAL A 120 -12.25 4.95 -5.50
C VAL A 120 -11.88 3.93 -6.57
N ALA A 121 -10.81 4.15 -7.30
CA ALA A 121 -10.29 3.23 -8.29
C ALA A 121 -8.96 2.65 -7.84
N HIS A 122 -8.85 1.34 -7.85
CA HIS A 122 -7.58 0.64 -7.66
C HIS A 122 -7.01 0.32 -9.04
N TYR A 123 -6.06 1.14 -9.47
CA TYR A 123 -5.33 0.95 -10.72
C TYR A 123 -4.31 -0.19 -10.61
N SER A 124 -3.78 -0.40 -9.41
CA SER A 124 -2.94 -1.53 -9.04
C SER A 124 -3.61 -2.38 -7.98
N MET A 125 -3.31 -3.67 -7.96
CA MET A 125 -3.79 -4.58 -6.91
C MET A 125 -3.31 -4.14 -5.53
N CYS A 126 -4.21 -4.23 -4.54
CA CYS A 126 -3.90 -4.01 -3.13
C CYS A 126 -3.07 -5.13 -2.54
N ASP A 127 -2.43 -4.86 -1.41
CA ASP A 127 -1.63 -5.85 -0.69
C ASP A 127 -2.49 -6.87 0.07
N SER A 128 -3.70 -6.46 0.50
CA SER A 128 -4.64 -7.32 1.21
C SER A 128 -6.08 -6.89 0.96
N LEU A 129 -7.04 -7.76 1.31
CA LEU A 129 -8.47 -7.43 1.27
C LEU A 129 -8.82 -6.34 2.29
N GLU A 130 -8.17 -6.33 3.44
CA GLU A 130 -8.35 -5.31 4.47
C GLU A 130 -7.97 -3.93 3.96
N SER A 131 -6.81 -3.83 3.30
CA SER A 131 -6.36 -2.59 2.65
C SER A 131 -7.35 -2.14 1.58
N TYR A 132 -7.81 -3.07 0.72
CA TYR A 132 -8.83 -2.79 -0.29
C TYR A 132 -10.11 -2.22 0.34
N TYR A 133 -10.62 -2.85 1.41
CA TYR A 133 -11.84 -2.41 2.09
C TYR A 133 -11.66 -1.03 2.74
N GLN A 134 -10.54 -0.77 3.39
CA GLN A 134 -10.24 0.52 3.99
C GLN A 134 -10.15 1.64 2.95
N GLU A 135 -9.52 1.37 1.81
CA GLU A 135 -9.36 2.32 0.73
C GLU A 135 -10.68 2.54 -0.02
N ALA A 136 -11.36 1.50 -0.45
CA ALA A 136 -12.67 1.56 -1.09
C ALA A 136 -13.72 2.23 -0.21
N GLY A 137 -13.68 1.97 1.10
CA GLY A 137 -14.59 2.53 2.10
C GLY A 137 -14.50 4.05 2.29
N ARG A 138 -13.54 4.72 1.63
CA ARG A 138 -13.47 6.19 1.60
C ARG A 138 -14.55 6.81 0.71
N ALA A 139 -15.07 6.06 -0.26
CA ALA A 139 -16.15 6.54 -1.13
C ALA A 139 -17.49 6.55 -0.41
N GLY A 140 -18.29 7.59 -0.66
CA GLY A 140 -19.69 7.70 -0.27
C GLY A 140 -19.94 7.73 1.24
N ARG A 141 -19.09 8.36 2.02
CA ARG A 141 -19.30 8.51 3.47
C ARG A 141 -20.54 9.37 3.81
N ASP A 142 -20.93 10.20 2.89
CA ASP A 142 -22.17 11.01 2.97
C ASP A 142 -23.45 10.23 2.67
N GLY A 143 -23.36 8.93 2.42
CA GLY A 143 -24.50 8.07 2.07
C GLY A 143 -24.92 8.14 0.60
N MET A 144 -24.32 9.01 -0.21
CA MET A 144 -24.63 9.13 -1.62
C MET A 144 -23.98 8.01 -2.44
N ARG A 145 -24.62 7.67 -3.57
CA ARG A 145 -24.14 6.60 -4.46
C ARG A 145 -22.70 6.83 -4.89
N SER A 146 -21.88 5.80 -4.73
CA SER A 146 -20.45 5.86 -5.00
C SER A 146 -19.94 4.51 -5.50
N TYR A 147 -18.75 4.50 -6.07
CA TYR A 147 -18.22 3.37 -6.80
C TYR A 147 -16.80 3.02 -6.35
N ALA A 148 -16.56 1.73 -6.13
CA ALA A 148 -15.24 1.16 -5.95
C ALA A 148 -14.91 0.28 -7.16
N LEU A 149 -13.87 0.64 -7.91
CA LEU A 149 -13.43 -0.08 -9.10
C LEU A 149 -12.04 -0.68 -8.88
N LEU A 150 -11.91 -1.98 -9.09
CA LEU A 150 -10.60 -2.65 -9.17
C LEU A 150 -10.31 -3.00 -10.63
N LEU A 151 -9.16 -2.55 -11.13
CA LEU A 151 -8.65 -2.85 -12.45
C LEU A 151 -7.61 -3.98 -12.36
N VAL A 152 -7.84 -5.06 -13.10
CA VAL A 152 -6.98 -6.25 -13.10
C VAL A 152 -6.51 -6.49 -14.52
N SER A 153 -5.19 -6.46 -14.74
CA SER A 153 -4.58 -6.85 -16.02
C SER A 153 -4.14 -8.31 -16.00
N SER A 154 -3.88 -8.86 -17.17
CA SER A 154 -3.45 -10.25 -17.34
C SER A 154 -2.17 -10.59 -16.57
N ASP A 155 -1.25 -9.63 -16.42
CA ASP A 155 0.04 -9.79 -15.76
C ASP A 155 0.04 -9.46 -14.25
N ASP A 156 -1.06 -8.95 -13.69
CA ASP A 156 -1.13 -8.60 -12.27
C ASP A 156 -0.94 -9.82 -11.35
N GLY A 157 -1.42 -10.99 -11.76
CA GLY A 157 -1.24 -12.24 -11.01
C GLY A 157 0.24 -12.61 -10.87
N GLU A 158 0.99 -12.59 -11.98
CA GLU A 158 2.43 -12.88 -11.96
C GLU A 158 3.21 -11.83 -11.16
N ARG A 159 2.82 -10.56 -11.25
CA ARG A 159 3.44 -9.48 -10.48
C ARG A 159 3.25 -9.67 -8.97
N ILE A 160 2.08 -10.13 -8.55
CA ILE A 160 1.80 -10.44 -7.13
C ILE A 160 2.66 -11.60 -6.65
N VAL A 161 2.70 -12.70 -7.41
CA VAL A 161 3.51 -13.88 -7.06
C VAL A 161 4.99 -13.50 -6.96
N ARG A 162 5.53 -12.83 -7.99
CA ARG A 162 6.93 -12.38 -8.00
C ARG A 162 7.27 -11.48 -6.80
N ARG A 163 6.35 -10.59 -6.42
CA ARG A 163 6.53 -9.72 -5.25
C ARG A 163 6.50 -10.51 -3.96
N PHE A 164 5.56 -11.45 -3.83
CA PHE A 164 5.48 -12.32 -2.66
C PHE A 164 6.77 -13.12 -2.48
N GLU A 165 7.32 -13.67 -3.55
CA GLU A 165 8.61 -14.36 -3.53
C GLU A 165 9.80 -13.47 -3.17
N GLN A 166 9.74 -12.18 -3.53
CA GLN A 166 10.75 -11.19 -3.12
C GLN A 166 10.64 -10.81 -1.65
N GLU A 167 9.43 -10.69 -1.12
CA GLU A 167 9.15 -10.34 0.27
C GLU A 167 9.33 -11.53 1.21
N PHE A 168 8.95 -12.72 0.75
CA PHE A 168 9.08 -14.00 1.46
C PHE A 168 9.88 -14.99 0.62
N PRO A 169 11.20 -14.81 0.50
CA PRO A 169 12.01 -15.71 -0.30
C PRO A 169 11.97 -17.14 0.27
N PRO A 170 11.98 -18.17 -0.59
CA PRO A 170 11.98 -19.57 -0.14
C PRO A 170 13.22 -19.86 0.68
N LEU A 171 13.12 -20.85 1.58
CA LEU A 171 14.19 -21.21 2.52
C LEU A 171 15.55 -21.42 1.85
N GLU A 172 15.56 -22.08 0.70
CA GLU A 172 16.80 -22.33 -0.06
C GLU A 172 17.45 -21.01 -0.53
N LYS A 173 16.64 -20.02 -0.90
CA LYS A 173 17.14 -18.69 -1.28
C LYS A 173 17.67 -17.91 -0.07
N ILE A 174 17.04 -18.06 1.09
CA ILE A 174 17.50 -17.43 2.35
C ILE A 174 18.86 -18.04 2.74
N LYS A 175 19.01 -19.36 2.64
CA LYS A 175 20.28 -20.04 2.90
C LYS A 175 21.38 -19.59 1.93
N ASP A 176 21.10 -19.57 0.62
CA ASP A 176 22.04 -19.09 -0.41
C ASP A 176 22.52 -17.65 -0.10
N ILE A 177 21.59 -16.75 0.26
CA ILE A 177 21.94 -15.38 0.64
C ILE A 177 22.79 -15.36 1.91
N TYR A 178 22.44 -16.14 2.93
CA TYR A 178 23.22 -16.22 4.17
C TYR A 178 24.66 -16.68 3.93
N GLU A 179 24.85 -17.75 3.16
CA GLU A 179 26.17 -18.28 2.79
C GLU A 179 27.00 -17.26 2.01
N ARG A 180 26.40 -16.56 1.06
CA ARG A 180 27.06 -15.47 0.30
C ARG A 180 27.43 -14.29 1.17
N VAL A 181 26.58 -13.91 2.15
CA VAL A 181 26.88 -12.85 3.12
C VAL A 181 28.07 -13.27 4.00
N CYS A 182 28.08 -14.49 4.52
CA CYS A 182 29.21 -15.01 5.27
C CYS A 182 30.51 -15.00 4.44
N SER A 183 30.44 -15.44 3.19
CA SER A 183 31.58 -15.39 2.25
C SER A 183 32.05 -13.95 1.96
N TYR A 184 31.11 -13.03 1.74
CA TYR A 184 31.41 -11.60 1.51
C TYR A 184 32.12 -10.97 2.70
N LEU A 185 31.70 -11.31 3.92
CA LEU A 185 32.28 -10.82 5.17
C LEU A 185 33.50 -11.63 5.62
N GLN A 186 33.87 -12.67 4.89
CA GLN A 186 34.96 -13.62 5.23
C GLN A 186 34.80 -14.28 6.62
N VAL A 187 33.56 -14.65 6.94
CA VAL A 187 33.21 -15.32 8.20
C VAL A 187 32.76 -16.75 7.89
N GLY A 188 33.21 -17.71 8.69
CA GLY A 188 32.73 -19.10 8.60
C GLY A 188 31.21 -19.18 8.92
N ILE A 189 30.53 -20.10 8.26
CA ILE A 189 29.10 -20.36 8.53
C ILE A 189 28.96 -20.83 9.97
N GLY A 190 28.16 -20.10 10.77
CA GLY A 190 28.00 -20.38 12.21
C GLY A 190 29.05 -19.74 13.13
N ASP A 191 30.08 -19.14 12.56
CA ASP A 191 31.07 -18.34 13.28
C ASP A 191 30.66 -16.88 13.38
N GLY A 192 31.44 -16.07 14.12
CA GLY A 192 31.19 -14.62 14.27
C GLY A 192 30.18 -14.26 15.35
N ALA A 193 29.88 -15.17 16.27
CA ALA A 193 29.08 -14.85 17.45
C ALA A 193 29.71 -13.66 18.20
N GLN A 194 28.92 -12.61 18.44
CA GLN A 194 29.33 -11.33 19.09
C GLN A 194 30.29 -10.45 18.25
N ALA A 195 30.56 -10.78 16.99
CA ALA A 195 31.29 -9.91 16.08
C ALA A 195 30.33 -8.98 15.33
N SER A 196 30.80 -7.77 15.03
CA SER A 196 30.07 -6.78 14.21
C SER A 196 30.84 -6.51 12.93
N PHE A 197 30.12 -6.44 11.82
CA PHE A 197 30.70 -6.21 10.51
C PHE A 197 29.99 -5.04 9.81
N LEU A 198 30.74 -4.22 9.10
CA LEU A 198 30.16 -3.25 8.19
C LEU A 198 29.71 -3.97 6.92
N PHE A 199 28.43 -3.80 6.57
CA PHE A 199 27.84 -4.44 5.42
C PHE A 199 27.23 -3.42 4.46
N ASN A 200 27.84 -3.29 3.27
CA ASN A 200 27.29 -2.46 2.21
C ASN A 200 26.38 -3.31 1.31
N ILE A 201 25.07 -3.17 1.47
CA ILE A 201 24.09 -3.93 0.72
C ILE A 201 24.14 -3.65 -0.79
N HIS A 202 24.45 -2.42 -1.20
CA HIS A 202 24.52 -2.06 -2.62
C HIS A 202 25.69 -2.75 -3.31
N ASP A 203 26.87 -2.71 -2.69
CA ASP A 203 28.07 -3.38 -3.21
C ASP A 203 27.89 -4.90 -3.22
N PHE A 204 27.32 -5.46 -2.16
CA PHE A 204 27.00 -6.87 -2.08
C PHE A 204 26.06 -7.32 -3.21
N CYS A 205 24.93 -6.60 -3.37
CA CYS A 205 23.95 -6.95 -4.39
C CYS A 205 24.51 -6.80 -5.82
N ALA A 206 25.33 -5.76 -6.07
CA ALA A 206 25.99 -5.58 -7.36
C ALA A 206 26.97 -6.71 -7.67
N ARG A 207 27.79 -7.12 -6.69
CA ARG A 207 28.77 -8.21 -6.82
C ARG A 207 28.10 -9.56 -7.04
N GLU A 208 27.07 -9.88 -6.27
CA GLU A 208 26.41 -11.17 -6.28
C GLU A 208 25.26 -11.26 -7.30
N HIS A 209 24.98 -10.18 -8.05
CA HIS A 209 23.88 -10.07 -9.01
C HIS A 209 22.51 -10.39 -8.39
N LEU A 210 22.28 -9.88 -7.16
CA LEU A 210 21.06 -10.10 -6.39
C LEU A 210 20.19 -8.83 -6.36
N TYR A 211 18.88 -9.04 -6.31
CA TYR A 211 17.94 -7.94 -6.09
C TYR A 211 17.95 -7.50 -4.60
N SER A 212 18.20 -6.24 -4.35
CA SER A 212 18.38 -5.70 -3.00
C SER A 212 17.15 -5.92 -2.10
N GLY A 213 15.94 -5.83 -2.64
CA GLY A 213 14.70 -6.10 -1.89
C GLY A 213 14.65 -7.53 -1.34
N THR A 214 15.01 -8.54 -2.14
CA THR A 214 15.07 -9.93 -1.71
C THR A 214 16.14 -10.16 -0.64
N VAL A 215 17.31 -9.51 -0.79
CA VAL A 215 18.39 -9.60 0.20
C VAL A 215 17.94 -8.99 1.52
N VAL A 216 17.35 -7.79 1.52
CA VAL A 216 16.81 -7.15 2.74
C VAL A 216 15.77 -8.05 3.41
N SER A 217 14.86 -8.63 2.64
CA SER A 217 13.83 -9.53 3.19
C SER A 217 14.46 -10.78 3.82
N ALA A 218 15.42 -11.40 3.15
CA ALA A 218 16.15 -12.56 3.70
C ALA A 218 16.89 -12.22 4.99
N LEU A 219 17.61 -11.08 5.03
CA LEU A 219 18.33 -10.63 6.24
C LEU A 219 17.37 -10.35 7.40
N LYS A 220 16.22 -9.72 7.15
CA LYS A 220 15.19 -9.51 8.17
C LYS A 220 14.64 -10.83 8.72
N LEU A 221 14.39 -11.81 7.86
CA LEU A 221 13.92 -13.13 8.29
C LEU A 221 14.99 -13.87 9.10
N LEU A 222 16.27 -13.76 8.73
CA LEU A 222 17.38 -14.30 9.51
C LEU A 222 17.50 -13.61 10.88
N GLN A 223 17.32 -12.30 10.95
CA GLN A 223 17.26 -11.55 12.21
C GLN A 223 16.10 -12.00 13.10
N GLN A 224 14.88 -12.11 12.55
CA GLN A 224 13.70 -12.56 13.29
C GLN A 224 13.86 -13.96 13.88
N ASN A 225 14.64 -14.81 13.22
CA ASN A 225 14.94 -16.17 13.66
C ASN A 225 16.25 -16.27 14.50
N GLY A 226 16.88 -15.14 14.85
CA GLY A 226 18.01 -15.09 15.76
C GLY A 226 19.37 -15.48 15.16
N TYR A 227 19.47 -15.55 13.83
CA TYR A 227 20.75 -15.88 13.15
C TYR A 227 21.71 -14.68 13.09
N MET A 228 21.17 -13.46 13.14
CA MET A 228 21.97 -12.23 13.10
C MET A 228 21.19 -11.07 13.71
N THR A 229 21.86 -9.94 13.93
CA THR A 229 21.25 -8.65 14.30
C THR A 229 21.64 -7.62 13.26
N LEU A 230 20.66 -6.85 12.77
CA LEU A 230 20.87 -5.71 11.88
C LEU A 230 20.80 -4.45 12.72
N THR A 231 21.80 -3.59 12.60
CA THR A 231 21.84 -2.26 13.23
C THR A 231 22.11 -1.23 12.15
N ASP A 232 21.46 -0.08 12.22
CA ASP A 232 21.79 1.07 11.39
C ASP A 232 23.14 1.64 11.82
N ALA A 233 24.02 1.90 10.86
CA ALA A 233 25.36 2.47 11.08
C ALA A 233 25.31 3.99 11.08
#